data_3e7e5f771491897c0d24fa73596a8565
#
_entry.id   3e7e5f771491897c0d24fa73596a8565
#
_cell.length_a   1.000
_cell.length_b   1.000
_cell.length_c   1.000
_cell.angle_alpha   90.00
_cell.angle_beta   90.00
_cell.angle_gamma   90.00
#
_symmetry.space_group_name_H-M   'P 1'
#
loop_
_entity.id
_entity.type
_entity.pdbx_description
1 polymer ?
#
loop_
_entity_poly.entity_id
_entity_poly.type
_entity_poly.pdbx_seq_one_letter_code
_entity_poly.pdbx_strand_id
1 'polypeptide(L)'
;MFDLEEELKKLPASPGVYLMHNDRDEIIYVGKAISLKNRVRQYFQSSRNKTAKIEQMVSHIAWFEYILTDSELEALVLECNLIKEHRPRYNTMLKDDKSYPYIKATMGEDFPRLLFARDMKKDGRSRYFGPYTSAGAVKDTLDLIHKLYLSLIHI
;
A
#
# COMPACT_ATOMS: atom_id res chain seq x y z
N MET A 1 -9.96 -24.85 10.46
CA MET A 1 -10.17 -23.65 11.29
C MET A 1 -8.92 -22.79 11.27
N PHE A 2 -9.04 -21.50 11.04
CA PHE A 2 -7.89 -20.60 11.00
C PHE A 2 -7.37 -20.35 12.41
N ASP A 3 -6.12 -20.73 12.65
CA ASP A 3 -5.44 -20.48 13.93
C ASP A 3 -4.54 -19.26 13.76
N LEU A 4 -4.95 -18.14 14.35
CA LEU A 4 -4.26 -16.86 14.24
C LEU A 4 -2.80 -16.92 14.72
N GLU A 5 -2.55 -17.56 15.85
CA GLU A 5 -1.20 -17.66 16.42
C GLU A 5 -0.25 -18.47 15.54
N GLU A 6 -0.72 -19.59 15.00
CA GLU A 6 0.06 -20.40 14.09
C GLU A 6 0.34 -19.68 12.78
N GLU A 7 -0.67 -19.04 12.22
CA GLU A 7 -0.52 -18.29 10.96
C GLU A 7 0.42 -17.09 11.11
N LEU A 8 0.40 -16.41 12.25
CA LEU A 8 1.35 -15.33 12.53
C LEU A 8 2.80 -15.82 12.60
N LYS A 9 3.02 -17.04 13.09
CA LYS A 9 4.37 -17.64 13.14
C LYS A 9 4.90 -18.01 11.76
N LYS A 10 4.02 -18.34 10.82
CA LYS A 10 4.39 -18.72 9.45
C LYS A 10 4.72 -17.55 8.56
N LEU A 11 4.41 -16.32 8.96
CA LEU A 11 4.63 -15.14 8.15
C LEU A 11 6.12 -14.93 7.85
N PRO A 12 6.49 -14.76 6.57
CA PRO A 12 7.88 -14.47 6.19
C PRO A 12 8.24 -13.01 6.48
N ALA A 13 9.52 -12.76 6.76
CA ALA A 13 10.09 -11.42 6.91
C ALA A 13 10.47 -10.86 5.52
N SER A 14 9.51 -10.84 4.59
CA SER A 14 9.71 -10.45 3.19
C SER A 14 8.67 -9.43 2.77
N PRO A 15 8.92 -8.66 1.71
CA PRO A 15 7.93 -7.73 1.19
C PRO A 15 6.69 -8.44 0.67
N GLY A 16 5.56 -7.80 0.81
CA GLY A 16 4.31 -8.34 0.29
C GLY A 16 3.10 -7.51 0.66
N VAL A 17 1.96 -8.05 0.32
CA VAL A 17 0.65 -7.45 0.58
C VAL A 17 -0.16 -8.42 1.43
N TYR A 18 -0.84 -7.90 2.44
CA TYR A 18 -1.74 -8.68 3.29
C TYR A 18 -3.17 -8.22 3.12
N LEU A 19 -4.10 -9.17 3.20
CA LEU A 19 -5.53 -8.94 3.05
C LEU A 19 -6.23 -9.46 4.32
N MET A 20 -6.97 -8.58 4.98
CA MET A 20 -7.72 -8.93 6.20
C MET A 20 -9.18 -9.23 5.84
N HIS A 21 -9.68 -10.35 6.34
CA HIS A 21 -11.05 -10.80 6.10
C HIS A 21 -11.86 -10.82 7.39
N ASN A 22 -13.15 -10.53 7.28
CA ASN A 22 -14.08 -10.67 8.39
C ASN A 22 -14.69 -12.08 8.43
N ASP A 23 -15.64 -12.30 9.35
CA ASP A 23 -16.34 -13.57 9.54
C ASP A 23 -17.24 -13.95 8.35
N ARG A 24 -17.57 -13.00 7.49
CA ARG A 24 -18.34 -13.21 6.26
C ARG A 24 -17.46 -13.42 5.02
N ASP A 25 -16.17 -13.57 5.22
CA ASP A 25 -15.19 -13.73 4.16
C ASP A 25 -15.06 -12.50 3.22
N GLU A 26 -15.42 -11.34 3.72
CA GLU A 26 -15.26 -10.09 2.99
C GLU A 26 -13.88 -9.49 3.29
N ILE A 27 -13.21 -8.98 2.26
CA ILE A 27 -11.93 -8.26 2.43
C ILE A 27 -12.23 -6.89 3.01
N ILE A 28 -11.83 -6.67 4.26
CA ILE A 28 -12.08 -5.43 4.99
C ILE A 28 -10.91 -4.47 5.00
N TYR A 29 -9.70 -4.96 4.72
CA TYR A 29 -8.50 -4.14 4.65
C TYR A 29 -7.42 -4.80 3.81
N VAL A 30 -6.70 -3.99 3.04
CA VAL A 30 -5.52 -4.40 2.26
C VAL A 30 -4.37 -3.47 2.63
N GLY A 31 -3.19 -4.03 2.93
CA GLY A 31 -2.01 -3.26 3.25
C GLY A 31 -0.75 -3.87 2.69
N LYS A 32 0.29 -3.05 2.52
CA LYS A 32 1.61 -3.51 2.11
C LYS A 32 2.57 -3.52 3.30
N ALA A 33 3.62 -4.32 3.19
CA ALA A 33 4.69 -4.36 4.17
C ALA A 33 6.04 -4.62 3.51
N ILE A 34 7.09 -4.06 4.10
CA ILE A 34 8.48 -4.42 3.79
C ILE A 34 8.78 -5.79 4.42
N SER A 35 8.26 -6.02 5.62
CA SER A 35 8.28 -7.31 6.31
C SER A 35 6.88 -7.66 6.75
N LEU A 36 6.27 -8.63 6.09
CA LEU A 36 4.93 -9.13 6.42
C LEU A 36 4.85 -9.59 7.86
N LYS A 37 5.85 -10.32 8.33
CA LYS A 37 5.92 -10.82 9.70
C LYS A 37 5.79 -9.69 10.73
N ASN A 38 6.58 -8.66 10.60
CA ASN A 38 6.59 -7.55 11.56
C ASN A 38 5.31 -6.73 11.47
N ARG A 39 4.84 -6.44 10.27
CA ARG A 39 3.69 -5.56 10.06
C ARG A 39 2.37 -6.21 10.50
N VAL A 40 2.13 -7.45 10.09
CA VAL A 40 0.87 -8.14 10.43
C VAL A 40 0.79 -8.42 11.93
N ARG A 41 1.90 -8.83 12.54
CA ARG A 41 1.94 -9.09 13.98
C ARG A 41 1.60 -7.84 14.81
N GLN A 42 1.96 -6.64 14.36
CA GLN A 42 1.66 -5.39 15.06
C GLN A 42 0.16 -5.16 15.27
N TYR A 43 -0.68 -5.61 14.33
CA TYR A 43 -2.13 -5.46 14.46
C TYR A 43 -2.70 -6.27 15.63
N PHE A 44 -2.09 -7.39 15.96
CA PHE A 44 -2.59 -8.33 16.97
C PHE A 44 -1.85 -8.21 18.31
N GLN A 45 -0.86 -7.33 18.40
CA GLN A 45 -0.15 -7.05 19.64
C GLN A 45 -0.90 -5.99 20.45
N SER A 46 -0.86 -6.11 21.78
CA SER A 46 -1.35 -5.08 22.69
C SER A 46 -0.45 -3.85 22.59
N SER A 47 -0.83 -2.88 21.81
CA SER A 47 -0.08 -1.63 21.64
C SER A 47 -0.91 -0.45 22.13
N ARG A 48 -0.29 0.40 22.94
CA ARG A 48 -0.92 1.65 23.42
C ARG A 48 -1.07 2.69 22.28
N ASN A 49 -0.45 2.45 21.14
CA ASN A 49 -0.37 3.40 20.02
C ASN A 49 -1.40 3.13 18.91
N LYS A 50 -2.33 2.19 19.11
CA LYS A 50 -3.39 1.94 18.13
C LYS A 50 -4.49 2.98 18.25
N THR A 51 -4.89 3.53 17.10
CA THR A 51 -6.06 4.41 17.05
C THR A 51 -7.34 3.60 17.29
N ALA A 52 -8.42 4.25 17.71
CA ALA A 52 -9.71 3.60 17.91
C ALA A 52 -10.21 2.93 16.61
N LYS A 53 -9.95 3.53 15.46
CA LYS A 53 -10.31 2.99 14.14
C LYS A 53 -9.58 1.68 13.84
N ILE A 54 -8.28 1.61 14.16
CA ILE A 54 -7.48 0.39 13.96
C ILE A 54 -7.94 -0.70 14.91
N GLU A 55 -8.22 -0.38 16.17
CA GLU A 55 -8.74 -1.34 17.13
C GLU A 55 -10.09 -1.90 16.70
N GLN A 56 -10.96 -1.06 16.17
CA GLN A 56 -12.25 -1.48 15.61
C GLN A 56 -12.05 -2.43 14.43
N MET A 57 -11.14 -2.11 13.53
CA MET A 57 -10.81 -2.99 12.40
C MET A 57 -10.29 -4.35 12.88
N VAL A 58 -9.35 -4.37 13.82
CA VAL A 58 -8.76 -5.60 14.36
C VAL A 58 -9.83 -6.49 15.00
N SER A 59 -10.82 -5.90 15.68
CA SER A 59 -11.92 -6.66 16.30
C SER A 59 -12.79 -7.39 15.29
N HIS A 60 -12.80 -6.98 14.04
CA HIS A 60 -13.56 -7.61 12.95
C HIS A 60 -12.76 -8.59 12.10
N ILE A 61 -11.44 -8.71 12.33
CA ILE A 61 -10.60 -9.64 11.56
C ILE A 61 -10.87 -11.07 12.03
N ALA A 62 -11.38 -11.90 11.13
CA ALA A 62 -11.54 -13.33 11.37
C ALA A 62 -10.34 -14.13 10.88
N TRP A 63 -9.76 -13.75 9.76
CA TRP A 63 -8.57 -14.37 9.20
C TRP A 63 -7.87 -13.41 8.24
N PHE A 64 -6.65 -13.76 7.84
CA PHE A 64 -5.88 -12.98 6.88
C PHE A 64 -5.17 -13.88 5.89
N GLU A 65 -4.86 -13.34 4.73
CA GLU A 65 -3.99 -13.95 3.74
C GLU A 65 -2.93 -12.95 3.29
N TYR A 66 -1.90 -13.44 2.62
CA TYR A 66 -0.84 -12.57 2.14
C TYR A 66 -0.31 -13.04 0.79
N ILE A 67 0.26 -12.10 0.04
CA ILE A 67 0.88 -12.34 -1.25
C ILE A 67 2.32 -11.82 -1.17
N LEU A 68 3.29 -12.70 -1.41
CA LEU A 68 4.69 -12.32 -1.46
C LEU A 68 5.01 -11.56 -2.74
N THR A 69 5.86 -10.55 -2.64
CA THR A 69 6.36 -9.80 -3.78
C THR A 69 7.88 -9.79 -3.76
N ASP A 70 8.50 -9.58 -4.93
CA ASP A 70 9.97 -9.55 -5.03
C ASP A 70 10.57 -8.24 -4.50
N SER A 71 9.76 -7.19 -4.41
CA SER A 71 10.22 -5.88 -3.97
C SER A 71 9.10 -5.10 -3.27
N GLU A 72 9.50 -4.05 -2.56
CA GLU A 72 8.55 -3.10 -1.97
C GLU A 72 7.74 -2.35 -3.04
N LEU A 73 8.36 -2.03 -4.17
CA LEU A 73 7.67 -1.38 -5.29
C LEU A 73 6.56 -2.26 -5.85
N GLU A 74 6.83 -3.54 -6.04
CA GLU A 74 5.83 -4.50 -6.50
C GLU A 74 4.69 -4.61 -5.48
N ALA A 75 5.00 -4.63 -4.19
CA ALA A 75 3.99 -4.63 -3.13
C ALA A 75 3.11 -3.38 -3.19
N LEU A 76 3.69 -2.21 -3.42
CA LEU A 76 2.94 -0.95 -3.55
C LEU A 76 1.96 -1.00 -4.72
N VAL A 77 2.40 -1.45 -5.88
CA VAL A 77 1.55 -1.57 -7.07
C VAL A 77 0.41 -2.57 -6.84
N LEU A 78 0.74 -3.72 -6.27
CA LEU A 78 -0.24 -4.76 -5.98
C LEU A 78 -1.28 -4.29 -4.95
N GLU A 79 -0.85 -3.64 -3.87
CA GLU A 79 -1.75 -3.03 -2.87
C GLU A 79 -2.73 -2.08 -3.55
N CYS A 80 -2.23 -1.18 -4.37
CA CYS A 80 -3.04 -0.19 -5.07
C CYS A 80 -4.11 -0.85 -5.96
N ASN A 81 -3.72 -1.88 -6.72
CA ASN A 81 -4.64 -2.61 -7.58
C ASN A 81 -5.71 -3.36 -6.79
N LEU A 82 -5.33 -4.02 -5.70
CA LEU A 82 -6.26 -4.75 -4.84
C LEU A 82 -7.26 -3.81 -4.15
N ILE A 83 -6.82 -2.64 -3.71
CA ILE A 83 -7.71 -1.65 -3.12
C ILE A 83 -8.72 -1.13 -4.16
N LYS A 84 -8.29 -0.90 -5.38
CA LYS A 84 -9.19 -0.47 -6.47
C LYS A 84 -10.22 -1.54 -6.82
N GLU A 85 -9.79 -2.80 -6.82
CA GLU A 85 -10.64 -3.94 -7.16
C GLU A 85 -11.68 -4.23 -6.07
N HIS A 86 -11.24 -4.33 -4.83
CA HIS A 86 -12.07 -4.77 -3.70
C HIS A 86 -12.73 -3.64 -2.93
N ARG A 87 -12.19 -2.44 -2.98
CA ARG A 87 -12.65 -1.26 -2.22
C ARG A 87 -12.93 -1.58 -0.75
N PRO A 88 -11.91 -2.06 0.00
CA PRO A 88 -12.12 -2.50 1.37
C PRO A 88 -12.60 -1.36 2.26
N ARG A 89 -13.54 -1.67 3.14
CA ARG A 89 -14.19 -0.67 4.01
C ARG A 89 -13.19 0.14 4.84
N TYR A 90 -12.23 -0.53 5.46
CA TYR A 90 -11.27 0.13 6.35
C TYR A 90 -10.18 0.89 5.63
N ASN A 91 -9.88 0.58 4.38
CA ASN A 91 -8.99 1.43 3.58
C ASN A 91 -9.60 2.81 3.37
N THR A 92 -10.90 2.87 3.12
CA THR A 92 -11.63 4.14 3.00
C THR A 92 -11.75 4.86 4.35
N MET A 93 -12.10 4.13 5.43
CA MET A 93 -12.28 4.70 6.77
C MET A 93 -10.99 5.21 7.41
N LEU A 94 -9.85 4.55 7.13
CA LEU A 94 -8.54 4.96 7.64
C LEU A 94 -7.89 6.05 6.79
N LYS A 95 -8.51 6.40 5.67
CA LYS A 95 -8.09 7.52 4.84
C LYS A 95 -8.35 8.83 5.60
N ASP A 96 -7.30 9.63 5.79
CA ASP A 96 -7.46 11.00 6.22
C ASP A 96 -8.19 11.81 5.13
N ASP A 97 -8.78 12.96 5.48
CA ASP A 97 -9.50 13.85 4.57
C ASP A 97 -8.63 14.40 3.43
N LYS A 98 -7.41 13.93 3.30
CA LYS A 98 -6.48 14.27 2.24
C LYS A 98 -6.69 13.36 1.04
N SER A 99 -6.71 13.95 -0.16
CA SER A 99 -6.75 13.19 -1.41
C SER A 99 -5.57 12.22 -1.51
N TYR A 100 -5.80 11.05 -2.10
CA TYR A 100 -4.72 10.09 -2.36
C TYR A 100 -3.71 10.67 -3.34
N PRO A 101 -2.40 10.47 -3.12
CA PRO A 101 -1.38 10.97 -4.03
C PRO A 101 -1.31 10.18 -5.33
N TYR A 102 -0.82 10.85 -6.36
CA TYR A 102 -0.56 10.31 -7.70
C TYR A 102 0.90 10.52 -8.07
N ILE A 103 1.38 9.70 -9.00
CA ILE A 103 2.62 9.97 -9.73
C ILE A 103 2.21 10.59 -11.07
N LYS A 104 2.69 11.80 -11.33
CA LYS A 104 2.43 12.54 -12.57
C LYS A 104 3.64 12.41 -13.50
N ALA A 105 3.41 11.95 -14.72
CA ALA A 105 4.41 11.96 -15.78
C ALA A 105 4.10 13.10 -16.75
N THR A 106 5.03 14.05 -16.88
CA THR A 106 4.84 15.27 -17.70
C THR A 106 5.16 14.98 -19.18
N MET A 107 4.30 14.22 -19.84
CA MET A 107 4.53 13.75 -21.23
C MET A 107 4.50 14.85 -22.27
N GLY A 108 3.97 16.02 -21.97
CA GLY A 108 3.93 17.16 -22.87
C GLY A 108 5.18 18.04 -22.84
N GLU A 109 6.17 17.72 -22.03
CA GLU A 109 7.44 18.44 -21.95
C GLU A 109 8.50 17.75 -22.81
N ASP A 110 9.50 18.54 -23.28
CA ASP A 110 10.62 18.00 -24.06
C ASP A 110 11.43 16.97 -23.26
N PHE A 111 11.54 17.17 -21.96
CA PHE A 111 12.17 16.26 -21.01
C PHE A 111 11.14 15.81 -19.98
N PRO A 112 10.39 14.73 -20.23
CA PRO A 112 9.37 14.26 -19.31
C PRO A 112 9.92 13.96 -17.92
N ARG A 113 9.17 14.35 -16.89
CA ARG A 113 9.53 14.14 -15.48
C ARG A 113 8.47 13.33 -14.75
N LEU A 114 8.89 12.64 -13.69
CA LEU A 114 7.99 11.99 -12.75
C LEU A 114 7.89 12.84 -11.49
N LEU A 115 6.68 13.27 -11.16
CA LEU A 115 6.42 14.18 -10.05
C LEU A 115 5.35 13.62 -9.11
N PHE A 116 5.45 14.03 -7.85
CA PHE A 116 4.38 13.81 -6.88
C PHE A 116 3.23 14.77 -7.16
N ALA A 117 2.00 14.28 -7.19
CA ALA A 117 0.81 15.10 -7.36
C ALA A 117 -0.31 14.64 -6.43
N ARG A 118 -1.09 15.60 -5.92
CA ARG A 118 -2.27 15.28 -5.11
C ARG A 118 -3.57 15.38 -5.91
N ASP A 119 -3.55 16.19 -6.95
CA ASP A 119 -4.72 16.40 -7.80
C ASP A 119 -4.47 15.93 -9.23
N MET A 120 -5.47 15.31 -9.82
CA MET A 120 -5.43 14.90 -11.21
C MET A 120 -6.05 16.01 -12.06
N LYS A 121 -5.23 16.64 -12.90
CA LYS A 121 -5.68 17.64 -13.87
C LYS A 121 -5.79 17.01 -15.25
N LYS A 122 -6.96 17.08 -15.85
CA LYS A 122 -7.19 16.58 -17.21
C LYS A 122 -6.73 17.61 -18.24
N ASP A 123 -5.43 17.80 -18.36
CA ASP A 123 -4.86 18.73 -19.33
C ASP A 123 -4.48 18.08 -20.66
N GLY A 124 -4.59 16.76 -20.77
CA GLY A 124 -4.25 15.98 -21.95
C GLY A 124 -2.74 15.87 -22.22
N ARG A 125 -1.90 16.52 -21.41
CA ARG A 125 -0.45 16.58 -21.59
C ARG A 125 0.31 15.75 -20.57
N SER A 126 -0.35 15.34 -19.50
CA SER A 126 0.27 14.59 -18.42
C SER A 126 -0.44 13.27 -18.22
N ARG A 127 0.34 12.26 -17.86
CA ARG A 127 -0.20 10.95 -17.51
C ARG A 127 -0.10 10.77 -16.01
N TYR A 128 -1.17 10.26 -15.39
CA TYR A 128 -1.25 10.05 -13.95
C TYR A 128 -1.34 8.58 -13.63
N PHE A 129 -0.58 8.16 -12.63
CA PHE A 129 -0.60 6.81 -12.09
C PHE A 129 -1.07 6.85 -10.65
N GLY A 130 -1.92 5.94 -10.28
CA GLY A 130 -2.49 5.89 -8.93
C GLY A 130 -4.01 5.83 -8.96
N PRO A 131 -4.70 6.26 -7.89
CA PRO A 131 -4.14 6.82 -6.65
C PRO A 131 -3.40 5.80 -5.78
N TYR A 132 -2.41 6.26 -5.02
CA TYR A 132 -1.64 5.44 -4.08
C TYR A 132 -2.10 5.72 -2.64
N THR A 133 -1.92 4.75 -1.75
CA THR A 133 -2.44 4.83 -0.39
C THR A 133 -1.56 5.61 0.59
N SER A 134 -0.28 5.77 0.27
CA SER A 134 0.69 6.43 1.15
C SER A 134 1.54 7.45 0.40
N ALA A 135 1.52 8.69 0.86
CA ALA A 135 2.35 9.76 0.32
C ALA A 135 3.85 9.46 0.53
N GLY A 136 4.22 8.90 1.69
CA GLY A 136 5.59 8.50 1.99
C GLY A 136 6.10 7.43 1.04
N ALA A 137 5.30 6.41 0.78
CA ALA A 137 5.64 5.34 -0.15
C ALA A 137 5.81 5.86 -1.59
N VAL A 138 4.97 6.80 -2.02
CA VAL A 138 5.09 7.44 -3.34
C VAL A 138 6.40 8.21 -3.46
N LYS A 139 6.73 9.01 -2.45
CA LYS A 139 7.99 9.77 -2.42
C LYS A 139 9.21 8.87 -2.45
N ASP A 140 9.23 7.81 -1.64
CA ASP A 140 10.31 6.83 -1.62
C ASP A 140 10.45 6.13 -2.96
N THR A 141 9.34 5.80 -3.61
CA THR A 141 9.33 5.18 -4.94
C THR A 141 9.90 6.13 -6.00
N LEU A 142 9.51 7.42 -5.96
CA LEU A 142 10.06 8.42 -6.88
C LEU A 142 11.56 8.60 -6.68
N ASP A 143 12.03 8.65 -5.43
CA ASP A 143 13.45 8.74 -5.12
C ASP A 143 14.22 7.54 -5.67
N LEU A 144 13.68 6.34 -5.52
CA LEU A 144 14.27 5.12 -6.05
C LEU A 144 14.35 5.14 -7.58
N ILE A 145 13.28 5.54 -8.26
CA ILE A 145 13.24 5.64 -9.72
C ILE A 145 14.26 6.67 -10.21
N HIS A 146 14.34 7.83 -9.55
CA HIS A 146 15.31 8.86 -9.90
C HIS A 146 16.76 8.37 -9.75
N LYS A 147 17.07 7.64 -8.67
CA LYS A 147 18.38 7.04 -8.47
C LYS A 147 18.74 6.03 -9.54
N LEU A 148 17.82 5.15 -9.90
CA LEU A 148 18.00 4.16 -10.95
C LEU A 148 18.21 4.82 -12.31
N TYR A 149 17.43 5.85 -12.62
CA TYR A 149 17.53 6.59 -13.87
C TYR A 149 18.89 7.29 -14.00
N LEU A 150 19.34 7.99 -12.94
CA LEU A 150 20.65 8.63 -12.91
C LEU A 150 21.80 7.61 -13.03
N SER A 151 21.66 6.45 -12.41
CA SER A 151 22.63 5.37 -12.52
C SER A 151 22.76 4.88 -13.97
N LEU A 152 21.66 4.76 -14.71
CA LEU A 152 21.66 4.35 -16.12
C LEU A 152 22.28 5.41 -17.04
N ILE A 153 22.15 6.69 -16.72
CA ILE A 153 22.73 7.78 -17.49
C ILE A 153 24.25 7.81 -17.35
N HIS A 154 24.79 7.39 -16.21
CA HIS A 154 26.23 7.41 -15.92
C HIS A 154 26.98 6.14 -16.37
N ILE A 155 26.29 5.22 -16.98
CA ILE A 155 26.89 4.08 -17.66
C ILE A 155 27.26 4.49 -19.09
#